data_acfed44cd5ed23d882191ff5ce75e9cc
#
_entry.id   acfed44cd5ed23d882191ff5ce75e9cc
#
_cell.length_a   1.000
_cell.length_b   1.000
_cell.length_c   1.000
_cell.angle_alpha   90.00
_cell.angle_beta   90.00
_cell.angle_gamma   90.00
#
_symmetry.space_group_name_H-M   'P 1'
#
loop_
_entity.id
_entity.type
_entity.pdbx_description
1 polymer ?
#
loop_
_entity_poly.entity_id
_entity_poly.type
_entity_poly.pdbx_seq_one_letter_code
_entity_poly.pdbx_strand_id
1 'polypeptide(L)'
;MIEADVHSSLRDFLRQHGNRNFPHHLTMARLISRALRLGRPALMQTGSSVTKYCLSYLTPILLGDWPVIVVAPIATQEYLLETEIPKLKQWLGITKKVRIGDRWQVDDQLLLTSPQSWLSDRLGSQDQFPANMPTIIDRADNLEEWTRQLLTISITAGDWNALLQSTPQAQELIRNTRIKLTKSIFSRPENPYRNYVLLASELELI
;
A
#
# COMPACT_ATOMS: atom_id res chain seq x y z
N MET A 1 -25.85 17.28 -0.61
CA MET A 1 -24.38 17.44 -0.31
C MET A 1 -23.84 16.05 -0.06
N ILE A 2 -22.85 15.61 -0.82
CA ILE A 2 -22.37 14.21 -0.85
C ILE A 2 -22.08 13.60 0.52
N GLU A 3 -21.60 14.40 1.49
CA GLU A 3 -21.32 13.90 2.84
C GLU A 3 -22.59 13.44 3.59
N ALA A 4 -23.76 14.04 3.30
CA ALA A 4 -25.03 13.62 3.86
C ALA A 4 -25.51 12.31 3.21
N ASP A 5 -25.34 12.20 1.90
CA ASP A 5 -25.73 11.01 1.13
C ASP A 5 -24.85 9.82 1.53
N VAL A 6 -23.53 10.01 1.67
CA VAL A 6 -22.60 9.01 2.18
C VAL A 6 -22.98 8.53 3.58
N HIS A 7 -23.32 9.47 4.46
CA HIS A 7 -23.74 9.14 5.84
C HIS A 7 -25.03 8.34 5.88
N SER A 8 -26.07 8.77 5.16
CA SER A 8 -27.36 8.08 5.16
C SER A 8 -27.26 6.70 4.51
N SER A 9 -26.62 6.60 3.36
CA SER A 9 -26.45 5.34 2.64
C SER A 9 -25.66 4.32 3.46
N LEU A 10 -24.53 4.71 4.05
CA LEU A 10 -23.74 3.81 4.90
C LEU A 10 -24.49 3.41 6.17
N ARG A 11 -25.20 4.34 6.82
CA ARG A 11 -26.02 4.04 8.01
C ARG A 11 -27.06 2.98 7.70
N ASP A 12 -27.78 3.15 6.60
CA ASP A 12 -28.87 2.25 6.24
C ASP A 12 -28.33 0.88 5.79
N PHE A 13 -27.19 0.84 5.08
CA PHE A 13 -26.47 -0.39 4.78
C PHE A 13 -26.06 -1.14 6.05
N LEU A 14 -25.43 -0.46 7.00
CA LEU A 14 -24.98 -1.08 8.26
C LEU A 14 -26.14 -1.61 9.10
N ARG A 15 -27.27 -0.89 9.13
CA ARG A 15 -28.49 -1.34 9.82
C ARG A 15 -29.07 -2.61 9.23
N GLN A 16 -29.14 -2.69 7.91
CA GLN A 16 -29.69 -3.86 7.22
C GLN A 16 -28.81 -5.10 7.38
N HIS A 17 -27.49 -4.93 7.44
CA HIS A 17 -26.53 -6.03 7.56
C HIS A 17 -26.16 -6.36 9.02
N GLY A 18 -26.94 -5.91 10.00
CA GLY A 18 -26.80 -6.27 11.41
C GLY A 18 -25.65 -5.61 12.16
N ASN A 19 -24.94 -4.69 11.52
CA ASN A 19 -23.78 -3.99 12.09
C ASN A 19 -24.23 -2.74 12.88
N ARG A 20 -24.86 -2.94 14.05
CA ARG A 20 -25.42 -1.83 14.84
C ARG A 20 -24.40 -1.03 15.67
N ASN A 21 -23.18 -1.51 15.85
CA ASN A 21 -22.25 -1.03 16.88
C ASN A 21 -21.02 -0.26 16.37
N PHE A 22 -21.10 0.42 15.21
CA PHE A 22 -19.96 1.16 14.68
C PHE A 22 -20.27 2.64 14.38
N PRO A 23 -20.52 3.48 15.41
CA PRO A 23 -20.81 4.91 15.19
C PRO A 23 -19.65 5.64 14.49
N HIS A 24 -18.40 5.17 14.68
CA HIS A 24 -17.22 5.76 14.07
C HIS A 24 -17.16 5.61 12.55
N HIS A 25 -17.77 4.55 11.98
CA HIS A 25 -17.82 4.36 10.52
C HIS A 25 -18.46 5.54 9.79
N LEU A 26 -19.58 6.03 10.33
CA LEU A 26 -20.35 7.12 9.73
C LEU A 26 -19.58 8.44 9.77
N THR A 27 -18.92 8.71 10.89
CA THR A 27 -18.07 9.90 11.04
C THR A 27 -16.87 9.84 10.10
N MET A 28 -16.17 8.70 10.04
CA MET A 28 -15.07 8.49 9.11
C MET A 28 -15.51 8.70 7.67
N ALA A 29 -16.61 8.08 7.24
CA ALA A 29 -17.10 8.18 5.88
C ALA A 29 -17.38 9.64 5.47
N ARG A 30 -17.96 10.44 6.36
CA ARG A 30 -18.17 11.88 6.13
C ARG A 30 -16.86 12.65 6.02
N LEU A 31 -15.88 12.36 6.89
CA LEU A 31 -14.57 13.02 6.87
C LEU A 31 -13.80 12.68 5.61
N ILE A 32 -13.80 11.41 5.20
CA ILE A 32 -13.17 10.95 3.96
C ILE A 32 -13.83 11.60 2.75
N SER A 33 -15.16 11.59 2.69
CA SER A 33 -15.92 12.25 1.63
C SER A 33 -15.55 13.73 1.49
N ARG A 34 -15.45 14.42 2.63
CA ARG A 34 -15.05 15.83 2.67
C ARG A 34 -13.60 16.04 2.23
N ALA A 35 -12.68 15.16 2.68
CA ALA A 35 -11.28 15.23 2.30
C ALA A 35 -11.11 15.03 0.77
N LEU A 36 -11.77 14.02 0.20
CA LEU A 36 -11.76 13.75 -1.24
C LEU A 36 -12.32 14.94 -2.03
N ARG A 37 -13.48 15.46 -1.63
CA ARG A 37 -14.12 16.61 -2.30
C ARG A 37 -13.28 17.89 -2.26
N LEU A 38 -12.55 18.12 -1.17
CA LEU A 38 -11.73 19.32 -0.99
C LEU A 38 -10.29 19.15 -1.47
N GLY A 39 -9.88 17.95 -1.90
CA GLY A 39 -8.51 17.64 -2.26
C GLY A 39 -7.53 17.86 -1.09
N ARG A 40 -7.96 17.57 0.16
CA ARG A 40 -7.15 17.78 1.36
C ARG A 40 -6.68 16.46 1.94
N PRO A 41 -5.41 16.38 2.40
CA PRO A 41 -4.93 15.19 3.10
C PRO A 41 -5.67 15.04 4.44
N ALA A 42 -5.90 13.78 4.84
CA ALA A 42 -6.48 13.43 6.14
C ALA A 42 -5.84 12.13 6.64
N LEU A 43 -5.49 12.11 7.92
CA LEU A 43 -5.04 10.90 8.62
C LEU A 43 -6.12 10.48 9.62
N MET A 44 -6.52 9.20 9.56
CA MET A 44 -7.56 8.65 10.42
C MET A 44 -7.02 7.46 11.20
N GLN A 45 -6.99 7.60 12.52
CA GLN A 45 -6.58 6.52 13.41
C GLN A 45 -7.82 5.81 13.95
N THR A 46 -7.90 4.50 13.78
CA THR A 46 -9.12 3.72 14.07
C THR A 46 -9.01 2.82 15.31
N GLY A 47 -7.87 2.59 15.87
CA GLY A 47 -7.70 1.81 17.11
C GLY A 47 -8.13 0.34 17.06
N SER A 48 -8.58 -0.20 15.92
CA SER A 48 -8.99 -1.60 15.78
C SER A 48 -8.62 -2.20 14.43
N SER A 49 -8.61 -3.55 14.38
CA SER A 49 -8.24 -4.28 13.16
C SER A 49 -9.16 -3.96 11.97
N VAL A 50 -8.61 -3.81 10.95
CA VAL A 50 -8.63 -3.22 9.65
C VAL A 50 -9.84 -3.50 8.76
N THR A 51 -10.32 -4.72 8.68
CA THR A 51 -11.34 -5.12 7.69
C THR A 51 -12.70 -4.44 7.88
N LYS A 52 -13.00 -3.99 9.09
CA LYS A 52 -14.29 -3.37 9.39
C LYS A 52 -14.42 -1.93 8.91
N TYR A 53 -13.32 -1.20 8.73
CA TYR A 53 -13.37 0.21 8.36
C TYR A 53 -13.35 0.48 6.84
N CYS A 54 -13.15 -0.55 6.02
CA CYS A 54 -13.14 -0.39 4.57
C CYS A 54 -14.44 0.22 4.02
N LEU A 55 -15.59 -0.08 4.61
CA LEU A 55 -16.87 0.50 4.24
C LEU A 55 -16.88 2.03 4.36
N SER A 56 -16.13 2.58 5.32
CA SER A 56 -16.07 4.03 5.55
C SER A 56 -15.36 4.79 4.44
N TYR A 57 -14.40 4.15 3.74
CA TYR A 57 -13.78 4.78 2.58
C TYR A 57 -14.36 4.29 1.25
N LEU A 58 -14.85 3.06 1.17
CA LEU A 58 -15.47 2.57 -0.06
C LEU A 58 -16.76 3.31 -0.38
N THR A 59 -17.60 3.59 0.61
CA THR A 59 -18.89 4.28 0.39
C THR A 59 -18.70 5.65 -0.27
N PRO A 60 -17.87 6.59 0.23
CA PRO A 60 -17.64 7.86 -0.45
C PRO A 60 -16.94 7.70 -1.80
N ILE A 61 -16.04 6.72 -1.98
CA ILE A 61 -15.41 6.46 -3.28
C ILE A 61 -16.46 6.02 -4.30
N LEU A 62 -17.35 5.12 -3.93
CA LEU A 62 -18.35 4.59 -4.85
C LEU A 62 -19.43 5.62 -5.20
N LEU A 63 -19.85 6.45 -4.25
CA LEU A 63 -20.85 7.49 -4.44
C LEU A 63 -20.30 8.74 -5.16
N GLY A 64 -19.01 9.01 -5.03
CA GLY A 64 -18.38 10.18 -5.64
C GLY A 64 -18.01 9.95 -7.11
N ASP A 65 -17.96 11.03 -7.90
CA ASP A 65 -17.64 10.98 -9.34
C ASP A 65 -16.13 11.05 -9.63
N TRP A 66 -15.32 11.28 -8.61
CA TRP A 66 -13.85 11.35 -8.76
C TRP A 66 -13.21 9.98 -8.90
N PRO A 67 -12.18 9.86 -9.72
CA PRO A 67 -11.34 8.68 -9.76
C PRO A 67 -10.46 8.61 -8.51
N VAL A 68 -10.18 7.39 -8.03
CA VAL A 68 -9.43 7.16 -6.78
C VAL A 68 -8.50 5.95 -6.90
N ILE A 69 -7.33 6.04 -6.29
CA ILE A 69 -6.44 4.91 -6.05
C ILE A 69 -6.62 4.46 -4.58
N VAL A 70 -6.78 3.17 -4.36
CA VAL A 70 -6.72 2.55 -3.03
C VAL A 70 -5.49 1.66 -2.97
N VAL A 71 -4.58 2.01 -2.07
CA VAL A 71 -3.37 1.24 -1.78
C VAL A 71 -3.66 0.33 -0.60
N ALA A 72 -3.60 -0.98 -0.83
CA ALA A 72 -3.88 -1.99 0.20
C ALA A 72 -3.08 -3.28 -0.05
N PRO A 73 -2.78 -4.09 0.99
CA PRO A 73 -2.22 -5.42 0.82
C PRO A 73 -3.04 -6.29 -0.11
N ILE A 74 -2.41 -7.22 -0.84
CA ILE A 74 -3.07 -8.06 -1.86
C ILE A 74 -4.30 -8.78 -1.30
N ALA A 75 -4.18 -9.42 -0.14
CA ALA A 75 -5.32 -10.09 0.50
C ALA A 75 -6.49 -9.13 0.82
N THR A 76 -6.18 -7.86 1.13
CA THR A 76 -7.21 -6.84 1.33
C THR A 76 -7.87 -6.46 0.00
N GLN A 77 -7.08 -6.31 -1.08
CA GLN A 77 -7.61 -5.99 -2.41
C GLN A 77 -8.59 -7.07 -2.90
N GLU A 78 -8.21 -8.34 -2.76
CA GLU A 78 -9.07 -9.50 -3.10
C GLU A 78 -10.36 -9.49 -2.28
N TYR A 79 -10.26 -9.32 -0.97
CA TYR A 79 -11.44 -9.21 -0.10
C TYR A 79 -12.36 -8.05 -0.49
N LEU A 80 -11.79 -6.87 -0.77
CA LEU A 80 -12.58 -5.71 -1.21
C LEU A 80 -13.29 -5.99 -2.54
N LEU A 81 -12.58 -6.55 -3.51
CA LEU A 81 -13.10 -6.78 -4.86
C LEU A 81 -14.17 -7.89 -4.89
N GLU A 82 -13.96 -8.96 -4.13
CA GLU A 82 -14.85 -10.13 -4.16
C GLU A 82 -16.02 -10.01 -3.19
N THR A 83 -15.85 -9.26 -2.10
CA THR A 83 -16.83 -9.25 -1.00
C THR A 83 -17.49 -7.91 -0.80
N GLU A 84 -16.74 -6.86 -0.47
CA GLU A 84 -17.34 -5.62 0.01
C GLU A 84 -17.81 -4.71 -1.12
N ILE A 85 -17.02 -4.57 -2.19
CA ILE A 85 -17.40 -3.73 -3.33
C ILE A 85 -18.66 -4.23 -4.04
N PRO A 86 -18.82 -5.53 -4.34
CA PRO A 86 -20.07 -6.03 -4.95
C PRO A 86 -21.31 -5.76 -4.09
N LYS A 87 -21.23 -6.01 -2.78
CA LYS A 87 -22.33 -5.75 -1.84
C LYS A 87 -22.73 -4.27 -1.82
N LEU A 88 -21.73 -3.38 -1.72
CA LEU A 88 -21.97 -1.94 -1.72
C LEU A 88 -22.51 -1.46 -3.07
N LYS A 89 -21.96 -1.93 -4.18
CA LYS A 89 -22.44 -1.55 -5.52
C LYS A 89 -23.89 -1.99 -5.74
N GLN A 90 -24.25 -3.20 -5.34
CA GLN A 90 -25.63 -3.68 -5.40
C GLN A 90 -26.56 -2.85 -4.52
N TRP A 91 -26.14 -2.54 -3.28
CA TRP A 91 -26.91 -1.71 -2.36
C TRP A 91 -27.12 -0.29 -2.87
N LEU A 92 -26.07 0.33 -3.39
CA LEU A 92 -26.10 1.72 -3.86
C LEU A 92 -26.68 1.86 -5.28
N GLY A 93 -26.86 0.77 -6.02
CA GLY A 93 -27.29 0.81 -7.42
C GLY A 93 -26.25 1.39 -8.37
N ILE A 94 -24.95 1.20 -8.10
CA ILE A 94 -23.83 1.85 -8.78
C ILE A 94 -23.07 0.86 -9.66
N THR A 95 -22.61 1.36 -10.83
CA THR A 95 -21.86 0.58 -11.82
C THR A 95 -20.39 1.00 -11.96
N LYS A 96 -19.85 1.77 -10.99
CA LYS A 96 -18.47 2.28 -11.03
C LYS A 96 -17.47 1.17 -11.34
N LYS A 97 -16.59 1.40 -12.33
CA LYS A 97 -15.56 0.44 -12.75
C LYS A 97 -14.49 0.30 -11.66
N VAL A 98 -14.19 -0.93 -11.29
CA VAL A 98 -13.14 -1.25 -10.30
C VAL A 98 -12.16 -2.24 -10.90
N ARG A 99 -10.88 -1.99 -10.71
CA ARG A 99 -9.81 -2.84 -11.23
C ARG A 99 -8.69 -3.01 -10.21
N ILE A 100 -8.03 -4.16 -10.21
CA ILE A 100 -6.73 -4.35 -9.56
C ILE A 100 -5.64 -4.16 -10.61
N GLY A 101 -4.56 -3.48 -10.25
CA GLY A 101 -3.42 -3.29 -11.14
C GLY A 101 -2.29 -2.48 -10.54
N ASP A 102 -1.17 -2.49 -11.22
CA ASP A 102 0.10 -1.84 -10.86
C ASP A 102 0.35 -0.52 -11.59
N ARG A 103 -0.59 -0.08 -12.42
CA ARG A 103 -0.57 1.21 -13.12
C ARG A 103 -1.97 1.74 -13.35
N TRP A 104 -2.09 3.05 -13.44
CA TRP A 104 -3.33 3.74 -13.80
C TRP A 104 -3.62 3.62 -15.31
N GLN A 105 -4.89 3.45 -15.64
CA GLN A 105 -5.40 3.51 -17.03
C GLN A 105 -6.40 4.66 -17.16
N VAL A 106 -6.51 5.22 -18.36
CA VAL A 106 -7.31 6.45 -18.62
C VAL A 106 -8.78 6.32 -18.19
N ASP A 107 -9.36 5.14 -18.31
CA ASP A 107 -10.76 4.85 -17.97
C ASP A 107 -10.95 4.22 -16.58
N ASP A 108 -9.91 4.20 -15.76
CA ASP A 108 -10.02 3.76 -14.37
C ASP A 108 -10.86 4.76 -13.55
N GLN A 109 -11.80 4.23 -12.79
CA GLN A 109 -12.61 4.99 -11.83
C GLN A 109 -12.22 4.66 -10.37
N LEU A 110 -11.88 3.41 -10.11
CA LEU A 110 -11.30 2.94 -8.86
C LEU A 110 -10.25 1.90 -9.16
N LEU A 111 -9.01 2.20 -8.81
CA LEU A 111 -7.88 1.28 -8.91
C LEU A 111 -7.47 0.81 -7.52
N LEU A 112 -7.45 -0.50 -7.34
CA LEU A 112 -6.83 -1.15 -6.18
C LEU A 112 -5.40 -1.53 -6.55
N THR A 113 -4.42 -1.13 -5.74
CA THR A 113 -3.00 -1.41 -6.02
C THR A 113 -2.25 -1.82 -4.76
N SER A 114 -1.13 -2.51 -4.94
CA SER A 114 -0.29 -2.93 -3.83
C SER A 114 0.54 -1.77 -3.27
N PRO A 115 0.90 -1.80 -1.97
CA PRO A 115 1.84 -0.85 -1.41
C PRO A 115 3.17 -0.84 -2.16
N GLN A 116 3.60 -1.99 -2.62
CA GLN A 116 4.85 -2.18 -3.33
C GLN A 116 4.86 -1.47 -4.68
N SER A 117 3.82 -1.65 -5.50
CA SER A 117 3.69 -0.98 -6.79
C SER A 117 3.59 0.54 -6.63
N TRP A 118 2.77 0.99 -5.66
CA TRP A 118 2.58 2.41 -5.40
C TRP A 118 3.87 3.08 -4.88
N LEU A 119 4.56 2.46 -3.91
CA LEU A 119 5.82 2.99 -3.38
C LEU A 119 6.94 2.98 -4.42
N SER A 120 7.05 1.93 -5.24
CA SER A 120 8.03 1.86 -6.33
C SER A 120 7.88 3.04 -7.29
N ASP A 121 6.65 3.41 -7.62
CA ASP A 121 6.37 4.59 -8.44
C ASP A 121 6.77 5.89 -7.74
N ARG A 122 6.36 6.07 -6.49
CA ARG A 122 6.61 7.31 -5.74
C ARG A 122 8.08 7.54 -5.39
N LEU A 123 8.84 6.47 -5.19
CA LEU A 123 10.27 6.53 -4.87
C LEU A 123 11.16 6.43 -6.12
N GLY A 124 10.67 5.78 -7.18
CA GLY A 124 11.42 5.52 -8.40
C GLY A 124 11.05 6.40 -9.61
N SER A 125 10.08 7.31 -9.48
CA SER A 125 9.59 8.19 -10.55
C SER A 125 9.23 7.45 -11.84
N GLN A 126 8.46 6.35 -11.71
CA GLN A 126 8.11 5.50 -12.85
C GLN A 126 6.90 6.01 -13.64
N ASP A 127 6.23 7.06 -13.16
CA ASP A 127 5.05 7.71 -13.77
C ASP A 127 3.88 6.73 -14.05
N GLN A 128 3.75 5.68 -13.25
CA GLN A 128 2.69 4.69 -13.41
C GLN A 128 1.36 5.16 -12.81
N PHE A 129 1.42 6.02 -11.79
CA PHE A 129 0.25 6.60 -11.14
C PHE A 129 0.29 8.13 -11.22
N PRO A 130 -0.81 8.80 -11.65
CA PRO A 130 -0.86 10.26 -11.71
C PRO A 130 -0.52 10.90 -10.36
N ALA A 131 0.33 11.94 -10.37
CA ALA A 131 0.84 12.56 -9.15
C ALA A 131 -0.27 13.15 -8.25
N ASN A 132 -1.30 13.74 -8.87
CA ASN A 132 -2.38 14.44 -8.17
C ASN A 132 -3.66 13.60 -7.99
N MET A 133 -3.57 12.29 -8.21
CA MET A 133 -4.72 11.40 -8.05
C MET A 133 -5.05 11.23 -6.57
N PRO A 134 -6.31 11.42 -6.16
CA PRO A 134 -6.76 11.09 -4.82
C PRO A 134 -6.39 9.64 -4.48
N THR A 135 -5.64 9.47 -3.40
CA THR A 135 -5.12 8.17 -2.99
C THR A 135 -5.49 7.89 -1.54
N ILE A 136 -6.05 6.73 -1.29
CA ILE A 136 -6.32 6.22 0.07
C ILE A 136 -5.34 5.09 0.34
N ILE A 137 -4.63 5.19 1.45
CA ILE A 137 -3.70 4.16 1.91
C ILE A 137 -4.34 3.46 3.09
N ASP A 138 -4.78 2.22 2.86
CA ASP A 138 -5.28 1.36 3.93
C ASP A 138 -4.10 0.78 4.70
N ARG A 139 -4.16 0.83 6.04
CA ARG A 139 -3.05 0.46 6.93
C ARG A 139 -1.79 1.31 6.75
N ALA A 140 -1.97 2.62 6.69
CA ALA A 140 -0.85 3.56 6.58
C ALA A 140 0.16 3.47 7.74
N ASP A 141 -0.20 2.83 8.84
CA ASP A 141 0.69 2.46 9.95
C ASP A 141 1.82 1.52 9.52
N ASN A 142 1.64 0.74 8.46
CA ASN A 142 2.68 -0.14 7.90
C ASN A 142 3.53 0.53 6.82
N LEU A 143 3.30 1.81 6.50
CA LEU A 143 3.96 2.48 5.37
C LEU A 143 5.49 2.50 5.51
N GLU A 144 5.99 2.71 6.74
CA GLU A 144 7.43 2.67 7.01
C GLU A 144 8.02 1.28 6.74
N GLU A 145 7.35 0.24 7.23
CA GLU A 145 7.80 -1.14 7.04
C GLU A 145 7.77 -1.55 5.57
N TRP A 146 6.72 -1.21 4.84
CA TRP A 146 6.64 -1.46 3.40
C TRP A 146 7.75 -0.73 2.62
N THR A 147 8.04 0.52 3.01
CA THR A 147 9.13 1.30 2.41
C THR A 147 10.48 0.65 2.71
N ARG A 148 10.71 0.24 3.95
CA ARG A 148 11.93 -0.45 4.35
C ARG A 148 12.12 -1.76 3.58
N GLN A 149 11.08 -2.57 3.47
CA GLN A 149 11.13 -3.82 2.70
C GLN A 149 11.43 -3.58 1.22
N LEU A 150 10.81 -2.56 0.62
CA LEU A 150 11.05 -2.21 -0.79
C LEU A 150 12.48 -1.76 -1.04
N LEU A 151 13.05 -0.98 -0.13
CA LEU A 151 14.41 -0.44 -0.24
C LEU A 151 15.49 -1.42 0.25
N THR A 152 15.10 -2.57 0.80
CA THR A 152 16.03 -3.58 1.31
C THR A 152 16.38 -4.56 0.21
N ILE A 153 17.67 -4.67 -0.10
CA ILE A 153 18.23 -5.70 -0.96
C ILE A 153 18.88 -6.77 -0.07
N SER A 154 18.46 -8.02 -0.24
CA SER A 154 19.03 -9.14 0.48
C SER A 154 19.89 -9.98 -0.46
N ILE A 155 21.16 -10.18 -0.11
CA ILE A 155 22.08 -11.03 -0.86
C ILE A 155 22.37 -12.27 -0.02
N THR A 156 21.91 -13.42 -0.47
CA THR A 156 22.12 -14.71 0.20
C THR A 156 23.43 -15.37 -0.24
N ALA A 157 23.84 -16.42 0.47
CA ALA A 157 24.98 -17.24 0.05
C ALA A 157 24.75 -17.89 -1.34
N GLY A 158 23.49 -18.21 -1.66
CA GLY A 158 23.10 -18.73 -2.97
C GLY A 158 23.31 -17.72 -4.09
N ASP A 159 22.96 -16.46 -3.85
CA ASP A 159 23.11 -15.37 -4.83
C ASP A 159 24.58 -15.13 -5.15
N TRP A 160 25.48 -15.17 -4.14
CA TRP A 160 26.92 -15.11 -4.36
C TRP A 160 27.43 -16.25 -5.21
N ASN A 161 26.93 -17.47 -5.00
CA ASN A 161 27.33 -18.63 -5.80
C ASN A 161 26.80 -18.54 -7.25
N ALA A 162 25.55 -18.10 -7.42
CA ALA A 162 24.97 -17.87 -8.74
C ALA A 162 25.75 -16.79 -9.51
N LEU A 163 26.12 -15.69 -8.85
CA LEU A 163 26.92 -14.62 -9.44
C LEU A 163 28.32 -15.13 -9.87
N LEU A 164 28.98 -15.94 -9.05
CA LEU A 164 30.28 -16.55 -9.38
C LEU A 164 30.18 -17.46 -10.59
N GLN A 165 29.06 -18.17 -10.79
CA GLN A 165 28.86 -19.05 -11.94
C GLN A 165 28.51 -18.27 -13.21
N SER A 166 27.71 -17.23 -13.09
CA SER A 166 27.25 -16.44 -14.25
C SER A 166 28.33 -15.51 -14.80
N THR A 167 29.35 -15.15 -14.01
CA THR A 167 30.36 -14.17 -14.37
C THR A 167 31.78 -14.71 -14.13
N PRO A 168 32.23 -15.69 -14.93
CA PRO A 168 33.57 -16.33 -14.74
C PRO A 168 34.73 -15.34 -14.79
N GLN A 169 34.60 -14.27 -15.56
CA GLN A 169 35.66 -13.25 -15.77
C GLN A 169 35.87 -12.36 -14.51
N ALA A 170 34.90 -12.27 -13.64
CA ALA A 170 34.95 -11.43 -12.44
C ALA A 170 35.02 -12.23 -11.13
N GLN A 171 35.28 -13.54 -11.19
CA GLN A 171 35.26 -14.42 -10.00
C GLN A 171 36.15 -13.94 -8.86
N GLU A 172 37.34 -13.46 -9.17
CA GLU A 172 38.29 -13.00 -8.16
C GLU A 172 37.77 -11.71 -7.48
N LEU A 173 37.25 -10.79 -8.29
CA LEU A 173 36.62 -9.55 -7.74
C LEU A 173 35.45 -9.87 -6.84
N ILE A 174 34.57 -10.74 -7.27
CA ILE A 174 33.35 -11.16 -6.50
C ILE A 174 33.77 -11.82 -5.18
N ARG A 175 34.76 -12.73 -5.20
CA ARG A 175 35.27 -13.37 -3.96
C ARG A 175 35.89 -12.36 -3.02
N ASN A 176 36.69 -11.44 -3.52
CA ASN A 176 37.34 -10.41 -2.72
C ASN A 176 36.33 -9.45 -2.12
N THR A 177 35.31 -9.03 -2.87
CA THR A 177 34.21 -8.21 -2.38
C THR A 177 33.43 -8.92 -1.29
N ARG A 178 33.06 -10.19 -1.50
CA ARG A 178 32.37 -11.01 -0.49
C ARG A 178 33.20 -11.12 0.80
N ILE A 179 34.51 -11.37 0.71
CA ILE A 179 35.40 -11.47 1.89
C ILE A 179 35.46 -10.14 2.62
N LYS A 180 35.62 -9.02 1.91
CA LYS A 180 35.69 -7.68 2.51
C LYS A 180 34.39 -7.34 3.23
N LEU A 181 33.25 -7.54 2.59
CA LEU A 181 31.93 -7.29 3.18
C LEU A 181 31.69 -8.18 4.40
N THR A 182 31.98 -9.47 4.29
CA THR A 182 31.83 -10.40 5.41
C THR A 182 32.68 -9.97 6.62
N LYS A 183 33.95 -9.63 6.39
CA LYS A 183 34.83 -9.15 7.46
C LYS A 183 34.30 -7.84 8.07
N SER A 184 33.91 -6.88 7.25
CA SER A 184 33.40 -5.59 7.73
C SER A 184 32.14 -5.75 8.58
N ILE A 185 31.18 -6.54 8.13
CA ILE A 185 29.92 -6.77 8.84
C ILE A 185 30.14 -7.52 10.15
N PHE A 186 30.84 -8.68 10.12
CA PHE A 186 31.00 -9.55 11.28
C PHE A 186 32.11 -9.13 12.26
N SER A 187 32.94 -8.14 11.92
CA SER A 187 33.87 -7.53 12.88
C SER A 187 33.21 -6.49 13.80
N ARG A 188 31.97 -6.12 13.52
CA ARG A 188 31.23 -5.18 14.38
C ARG A 188 30.64 -5.87 15.59
N PRO A 189 30.48 -5.15 16.72
CA PRO A 189 29.78 -5.68 17.89
C PRO A 189 28.35 -6.11 17.47
N GLU A 190 27.91 -7.27 17.92
CA GLU A 190 26.54 -7.72 17.72
C GLU A 190 25.56 -6.75 18.38
N ASN A 191 24.59 -6.29 17.59
CA ASN A 191 23.45 -5.54 18.11
C ASN A 191 22.23 -6.45 18.11
N PRO A 192 21.79 -6.98 19.26
CA PRO A 192 20.68 -7.92 19.33
C PRO A 192 19.33 -7.30 18.92
N TYR A 193 19.27 -5.98 18.78
CA TYR A 193 18.02 -5.25 18.48
C TYR A 193 17.95 -4.71 17.05
N ARG A 194 19.00 -4.87 16.24
CA ARG A 194 19.04 -4.35 14.87
C ARG A 194 19.79 -5.29 13.93
N ASN A 195 19.25 -5.47 12.74
CA ASN A 195 19.99 -6.07 11.64
C ASN A 195 21.19 -5.19 11.26
N TYR A 196 22.25 -5.81 10.75
CA TYR A 196 23.39 -5.07 10.22
C TYR A 196 22.95 -4.26 9.00
N VAL A 197 23.28 -2.97 9.03
CA VAL A 197 23.05 -2.06 7.90
C VAL A 197 24.41 -1.78 7.26
N LEU A 198 24.47 -1.84 5.94
CA LEU A 198 25.67 -1.47 5.20
C LEU A 198 25.99 0.01 5.43
N LEU A 199 27.25 0.31 5.73
CA LEU A 199 27.76 1.69 5.79
C LEU A 199 28.01 2.22 4.37
N ALA A 200 28.05 3.54 4.22
CA ALA A 200 28.32 4.17 2.93
C ALA A 200 29.62 3.64 2.27
N SER A 201 30.68 3.44 3.07
CA SER A 201 31.96 2.85 2.61
C SER A 201 31.87 1.40 2.18
N GLU A 202 30.84 0.67 2.58
CA GLU A 202 30.58 -0.71 2.17
C GLU A 202 29.73 -0.78 0.91
N LEU A 203 28.86 0.22 0.71
CA LEU A 203 28.11 0.36 -0.55
C LEU A 203 29.02 0.66 -1.74
N GLU A 204 30.16 1.31 -1.50
CA GLU A 204 31.17 1.56 -2.55
C GLU A 204 31.91 0.27 -2.98
N LEU A 205 31.76 -0.84 -2.24
CA LEU A 205 32.35 -2.13 -2.58
C LEU A 205 31.46 -3.00 -3.48
N ILE A 206 30.20 -2.64 -3.64
CA ILE A 206 29.19 -3.34 -4.44
C ILE A 206 29.01 -2.66 -5.78
#